data_0177b967e6aa37c670b1a81828ebdf9c
#
_entry.id   0177b967e6aa37c670b1a81828ebdf9c
#
_cell.length_a   1.000
_cell.length_b   1.000
_cell.length_c   1.000
_cell.angle_alpha   90.00
_cell.angle_beta   90.00
_cell.angle_gamma   90.00
#
_symmetry.space_group_name_H-M   'P 1'
#
loop_
_entity.id
_entity.type
_entity.pdbx_description
1 polymer ?
#
loop_
_entity_poly.entity_id
_entity_poly.type
_entity_poly.pdbx_seq_one_letter_code
_entity_poly.pdbx_strand_id
1 'polypeptide(L)'
;MKNYEEIKRRISEAVEGLEDELIEFSKEIINIPTENPPGNYYEECAKAIGNMMEKIGCEVEYVRVPDEMLPKLAPKGEGKPRVNVIGKYKGELDRPNIHFSGHYDVVPAGTGWSMDPYDAVVKEGKLYGRGSSDQKSGIISQIFSIYALKKAGINLKGTIISSATPDEETGGEAGMGYLVNQGYLDSSNTDYCVITECLDVDKVCIGHRGTYWFEITTKGVQSHGSMPSEGDNAIDNMRMILDKIDEKIRPQLEVVSKYPIQPEQCRKTTLSTTTIQAGSKVNTIPNECTVSFDWRLIPEQSVDWAKEQIKLVCEEVKSENPGFEYNINTILAVDPTIVPDDTDVVNAFLESGKNILDKEMEFSLSPGNDDQKYVVNQGNMDQCIVYGPGPLRMAHKVDEYVEVEDLKNSAKIMALSSIKLLGIKE
;
A
#
# COMPACT_ATOMS: atom_id res chain seq x y z
N MET A 1 -3.06 -34.15 13.40
CA MET A 1 -3.79 -33.40 14.46
C MET A 1 -2.99 -33.19 15.73
N LYS A 2 -2.53 -34.23 16.47
CA LYS A 2 -1.76 -34.02 17.73
C LYS A 2 -0.48 -33.18 17.57
N ASN A 3 0.24 -33.34 16.46
CA ASN A 3 1.47 -32.56 16.17
C ASN A 3 1.16 -31.08 15.88
N TYR A 4 0.06 -30.75 15.21
CA TYR A 4 -0.31 -29.39 14.89
C TYR A 4 -0.70 -28.56 16.14
N GLU A 5 -1.50 -29.13 17.05
CA GLU A 5 -1.87 -28.45 18.30
C GLU A 5 -0.64 -28.17 19.19
N GLU A 6 0.32 -29.10 19.21
CA GLU A 6 1.58 -28.89 19.93
C GLU A 6 2.42 -27.76 19.31
N ILE A 7 2.50 -27.70 17.96
CA ILE A 7 3.19 -26.64 17.26
C ILE A 7 2.51 -25.29 17.52
N LYS A 8 1.19 -25.21 17.39
CA LYS A 8 0.40 -24.01 17.68
C LYS A 8 0.66 -23.53 19.12
N ARG A 9 0.63 -24.43 20.11
CA ARG A 9 0.93 -24.08 21.50
C ARG A 9 2.32 -23.50 21.66
N ARG A 10 3.35 -24.14 21.10
CA ARG A 10 4.76 -23.67 21.16
C ARG A 10 4.95 -22.30 20.52
N ILE A 11 4.34 -22.05 19.38
CA ILE A 11 4.36 -20.73 18.71
C ILE A 11 3.67 -19.68 19.57
N SER A 12 2.47 -20.01 20.12
CA SER A 12 1.74 -19.08 20.97
C SER A 12 2.54 -18.73 22.23
N GLU A 13 3.09 -19.71 22.92
CA GLU A 13 3.95 -19.51 24.11
C GLU A 13 5.21 -18.70 23.77
N ALA A 14 5.81 -18.93 22.60
CA ALA A 14 6.97 -18.17 22.16
C ALA A 14 6.63 -16.69 21.91
N VAL A 15 5.51 -16.38 21.24
CA VAL A 15 5.07 -15.00 21.00
C VAL A 15 4.73 -14.29 22.30
N GLU A 16 3.98 -14.95 23.22
CA GLU A 16 3.67 -14.37 24.53
C GLU A 16 4.95 -14.06 25.34
N GLY A 17 5.93 -14.96 25.29
CA GLY A 17 7.23 -14.76 25.96
C GLY A 17 8.11 -13.69 25.30
N LEU A 18 7.72 -13.16 24.15
CA LEU A 18 8.42 -12.11 23.42
C LEU A 18 7.70 -10.74 23.49
N GLU A 19 6.62 -10.60 24.23
CA GLU A 19 5.80 -9.38 24.27
C GLU A 19 6.59 -8.12 24.63
N ASP A 20 7.45 -8.18 25.66
CA ASP A 20 8.28 -7.04 26.06
C ASP A 20 9.25 -6.64 24.94
N GLU A 21 9.93 -7.62 24.31
CA GLU A 21 10.86 -7.35 23.19
C GLU A 21 10.12 -6.81 21.97
N LEU A 22 8.90 -7.29 21.71
CA LEU A 22 8.02 -6.80 20.63
C LEU A 22 7.64 -5.34 20.87
N ILE A 23 7.20 -4.99 22.06
CA ILE A 23 6.82 -3.62 22.42
C ILE A 23 8.03 -2.68 22.31
N GLU A 24 9.19 -3.05 22.85
CA GLU A 24 10.40 -2.21 22.82
C GLU A 24 10.88 -1.99 21.37
N PHE A 25 10.92 -3.02 20.54
CA PHE A 25 11.27 -2.86 19.14
C PHE A 25 10.23 -2.01 18.37
N SER A 26 8.95 -2.18 18.72
CA SER A 26 7.89 -1.37 18.13
C SER A 26 8.08 0.12 18.42
N LYS A 27 8.39 0.45 19.68
CA LYS A 27 8.69 1.84 20.06
C LYS A 27 9.94 2.36 19.36
N GLU A 28 11.00 1.55 19.27
CA GLU A 28 12.23 1.92 18.58
C GLU A 28 11.96 2.40 17.16
N ILE A 29 11.25 1.62 16.32
CA ILE A 29 11.03 1.97 14.94
C ILE A 29 9.93 3.02 14.73
N ILE A 30 8.89 3.08 15.59
CA ILE A 30 7.85 4.09 15.53
C ILE A 30 8.40 5.48 15.90
N ASN A 31 9.32 5.54 16.87
CA ASN A 31 9.94 6.79 17.30
C ASN A 31 10.90 7.40 16.26
N ILE A 32 11.26 6.66 15.20
CA ILE A 32 12.00 7.21 14.07
C ILE A 32 11.01 7.83 13.09
N PRO A 33 10.97 9.18 12.89
CA PRO A 33 9.96 9.87 12.09
C PRO A 33 10.26 9.78 10.59
N THR A 34 9.97 8.65 10.00
CA THR A 34 10.19 8.34 8.59
C THR A 34 9.14 8.98 7.68
N GLU A 35 8.88 10.27 7.87
CA GLU A 35 7.87 10.99 7.09
C GLU A 35 8.20 11.06 5.61
N ASN A 36 7.21 10.77 4.79
CA ASN A 36 7.26 10.80 3.34
C ASN A 36 6.07 11.60 2.75
N PRO A 37 6.33 12.64 1.94
CA PRO A 37 7.63 13.18 1.61
C PRO A 37 8.29 13.95 2.79
N PRO A 38 9.63 14.17 2.78
CA PRO A 38 10.61 13.82 1.72
C PRO A 38 11.34 12.49 1.94
N GLY A 39 11.08 11.73 3.01
CA GLY A 39 11.78 10.50 3.35
C GLY A 39 12.92 10.75 4.37
N ASN A 40 12.54 11.33 5.51
CA ASN A 40 13.47 11.61 6.60
C ASN A 40 13.84 10.31 7.33
N TYR A 41 15.06 10.22 7.89
CA TYR A 41 15.54 9.15 8.77
C TYR A 41 15.42 7.72 8.22
N TYR A 42 15.36 7.55 6.89
CA TYR A 42 15.20 6.23 6.26
C TYR A 42 16.38 5.30 6.55
N GLU A 43 17.62 5.80 6.47
CA GLU A 43 18.82 4.97 6.76
C GLU A 43 18.86 4.54 8.23
N GLU A 44 18.41 5.39 9.15
CA GLU A 44 18.33 5.08 10.57
C GLU A 44 17.29 3.99 10.85
N CYS A 45 16.08 4.12 10.29
CA CYS A 45 15.01 3.13 10.43
C CYS A 45 15.39 1.79 9.78
N ALA A 46 15.92 1.83 8.55
CA ALA A 46 16.41 0.65 7.84
C ALA A 46 17.46 -0.10 8.66
N LYS A 47 18.38 0.63 9.31
CA LYS A 47 19.39 0.05 10.16
C LYS A 47 18.81 -0.57 11.44
N ALA A 48 17.86 0.08 12.11
CA ALA A 48 17.18 -0.49 13.28
C ALA A 48 16.47 -1.80 12.93
N ILE A 49 15.75 -1.83 11.80
CA ILE A 49 15.08 -3.03 11.29
C ILE A 49 16.09 -4.13 10.97
N GLY A 50 17.17 -3.81 10.23
CA GLY A 50 18.19 -4.77 9.87
C GLY A 50 18.92 -5.36 11.10
N ASN A 51 19.24 -4.54 12.09
CA ASN A 51 19.85 -5.00 13.35
C ASN A 51 18.94 -6.01 14.07
N MET A 52 17.62 -5.80 14.08
CA MET A 52 16.67 -6.75 14.67
C MET A 52 16.61 -8.05 13.86
N MET A 53 16.61 -7.98 12.53
CA MET A 53 16.69 -9.15 11.67
C MET A 53 17.98 -9.96 11.90
N GLU A 54 19.14 -9.30 12.02
CA GLU A 54 20.42 -9.96 12.35
C GLU A 54 20.38 -10.63 13.74
N LYS A 55 19.84 -9.93 14.75
CA LYS A 55 19.69 -10.47 16.13
C LYS A 55 18.91 -11.79 16.14
N ILE A 56 17.88 -11.91 15.31
CA ILE A 56 17.08 -13.13 15.24
C ILE A 56 17.68 -14.20 14.31
N GLY A 57 18.77 -13.89 13.60
CA GLY A 57 19.55 -14.85 12.81
C GLY A 57 19.28 -14.81 11.31
N CYS A 58 18.72 -13.72 10.79
CA CYS A 58 18.64 -13.51 9.35
C CYS A 58 19.99 -13.07 8.77
N GLU A 59 20.26 -13.47 7.53
CA GLU A 59 21.27 -12.83 6.69
C GLU A 59 20.66 -11.55 6.14
N VAL A 60 21.28 -10.38 6.40
CA VAL A 60 20.70 -9.08 6.06
C VAL A 60 21.46 -8.42 4.91
N GLU A 61 20.71 -7.90 3.94
CA GLU A 61 21.18 -7.08 2.82
C GLU A 61 20.49 -5.72 2.82
N TYR A 62 21.28 -4.65 2.60
CA TYR A 62 20.76 -3.31 2.41
C TYR A 62 20.86 -2.93 0.93
N VAL A 63 19.70 -2.80 0.27
CA VAL A 63 19.60 -2.49 -1.16
C VAL A 63 19.30 -1.00 -1.33
N ARG A 64 20.37 -0.22 -1.56
CA ARG A 64 20.25 1.21 -1.77
C ARG A 64 19.89 1.51 -3.24
N VAL A 65 18.90 2.37 -3.44
CA VAL A 65 18.58 2.92 -4.76
C VAL A 65 19.70 3.88 -5.19
N PRO A 66 20.27 3.75 -6.40
CA PRO A 66 21.29 4.67 -6.91
C PRO A 66 20.80 6.11 -6.95
N ASP A 67 21.64 7.07 -6.55
CA ASP A 67 21.27 8.47 -6.42
C ASP A 67 20.79 9.08 -7.76
N GLU A 68 21.34 8.62 -8.89
CA GLU A 68 20.92 9.04 -10.23
C GLU A 68 19.49 8.59 -10.61
N MET A 69 18.93 7.59 -9.94
CA MET A 69 17.57 7.12 -10.17
C MET A 69 16.53 7.85 -9.30
N LEU A 70 16.96 8.48 -8.19
CA LEU A 70 16.05 9.13 -7.24
C LEU A 70 15.17 10.22 -7.86
N PRO A 71 15.64 11.09 -8.79
CA PRO A 71 14.77 12.08 -9.42
C PRO A 71 13.58 11.48 -10.17
N LYS A 72 13.71 10.23 -10.64
CA LYS A 72 12.64 9.51 -11.33
C LYS A 72 11.77 8.70 -10.36
N LEU A 73 12.42 7.92 -9.47
CA LEU A 73 11.72 6.94 -8.63
C LEU A 73 11.14 7.57 -7.34
N ALA A 74 11.74 8.68 -6.86
CA ALA A 74 11.30 9.39 -5.67
C ALA A 74 11.31 10.92 -5.91
N PRO A 75 10.51 11.45 -6.86
CA PRO A 75 10.58 12.85 -7.27
C PRO A 75 10.25 13.86 -6.16
N LYS A 76 9.52 13.45 -5.13
CA LYS A 76 9.19 14.26 -3.96
C LYS A 76 10.21 14.10 -2.81
N GLY A 77 11.26 13.31 -3.03
CA GLY A 77 12.20 12.88 -2.01
C GLY A 77 13.37 13.81 -1.76
N GLU A 78 13.46 14.95 -2.46
CA GLU A 78 14.55 15.94 -2.31
C GLU A 78 15.96 15.34 -2.41
N GLY A 79 16.13 14.23 -3.16
CA GLY A 79 17.40 13.50 -3.28
C GLY A 79 17.83 12.71 -2.05
N LYS A 80 16.95 12.55 -1.04
CA LYS A 80 17.24 11.75 0.16
C LYS A 80 17.38 10.26 -0.18
N PRO A 81 18.26 9.54 0.53
CA PRO A 81 18.52 8.12 0.27
C PRO A 81 17.26 7.24 0.39
N ARG A 82 17.17 6.22 -0.47
CA ARG A 82 16.17 5.15 -0.39
C ARG A 82 16.88 3.82 -0.17
N VAL A 83 16.59 3.18 0.96
CA VAL A 83 17.27 1.95 1.37
C VAL A 83 16.23 0.89 1.67
N ASN A 84 16.18 -0.16 0.86
CA ASN A 84 15.41 -1.36 1.15
C ASN A 84 16.24 -2.29 2.04
N VAL A 85 15.61 -2.95 2.99
CA VAL A 85 16.25 -3.95 3.87
C VAL A 85 15.67 -5.30 3.59
N ILE A 86 16.52 -6.30 3.34
CA ILE A 86 16.11 -7.69 3.09
C ILE A 86 16.81 -8.61 4.08
N GLY A 87 16.03 -9.33 4.89
CA GLY A 87 16.51 -10.35 5.80
C GLY A 87 16.10 -11.74 5.31
N LYS A 88 17.05 -12.67 5.20
CA LYS A 88 16.81 -14.05 4.79
C LYS A 88 17.01 -14.98 5.99
N TYR A 89 15.91 -15.58 6.48
CA TYR A 89 15.94 -16.63 7.51
C TYR A 89 15.93 -17.99 6.82
N LYS A 90 17.11 -18.59 6.69
CA LYS A 90 17.32 -19.80 5.93
C LYS A 90 16.73 -21.03 6.62
N GLY A 91 15.93 -21.79 5.88
CA GLY A 91 15.59 -23.16 6.20
C GLY A 91 16.65 -24.15 5.69
N GLU A 92 16.25 -25.40 5.48
CA GLU A 92 17.11 -26.43 4.89
C GLU A 92 17.32 -26.20 3.38
N LEU A 93 16.32 -25.67 2.72
CA LEU A 93 16.24 -25.40 1.29
C LEU A 93 15.97 -23.91 1.04
N ASP A 94 16.50 -23.40 -0.05
CA ASP A 94 16.16 -22.04 -0.50
C ASP A 94 14.70 -21.92 -0.96
N ARG A 95 14.10 -23.00 -1.45
CA ARG A 95 12.69 -23.09 -1.86
C ARG A 95 12.02 -24.36 -1.30
N PRO A 96 10.66 -24.40 -1.05
CA PRO A 96 9.78 -23.24 -1.23
C PRO A 96 10.18 -22.08 -0.31
N ASN A 97 9.86 -20.85 -0.72
CA ASN A 97 10.08 -19.68 0.11
C ASN A 97 8.83 -18.81 0.20
N ILE A 98 8.76 -18.02 1.29
CA ILE A 98 7.76 -16.98 1.48
C ILE A 98 8.47 -15.65 1.72
N HIS A 99 8.01 -14.59 1.03
CA HIS A 99 8.50 -13.24 1.18
C HIS A 99 7.45 -12.37 1.86
N PHE A 100 7.73 -11.91 3.08
CA PHE A 100 6.98 -10.87 3.77
C PHE A 100 7.57 -9.52 3.44
N SER A 101 6.74 -8.54 3.11
CA SER A 101 7.20 -7.18 2.85
C SER A 101 6.28 -6.13 3.43
N GLY A 102 6.88 -5.15 4.10
CA GLY A 102 6.17 -4.00 4.61
C GLY A 102 6.93 -2.71 4.40
N HIS A 103 6.21 -1.57 4.32
CA HIS A 103 6.86 -0.27 4.23
C HIS A 103 7.12 0.35 5.60
N TYR A 104 8.23 1.09 5.71
CA TYR A 104 8.59 1.76 6.95
C TYR A 104 8.40 3.28 6.89
N ASP A 105 8.07 3.85 5.73
CA ASP A 105 7.70 5.25 5.62
C ASP A 105 6.29 5.49 6.15
N VAL A 106 6.02 6.73 6.50
CA VAL A 106 4.74 7.15 7.07
C VAL A 106 4.35 8.51 6.51
N VAL A 107 3.05 8.77 6.37
CA VAL A 107 2.58 10.13 6.05
C VAL A 107 2.95 11.10 7.17
N PRO A 108 3.15 12.41 6.87
CA PRO A 108 3.37 13.44 7.89
C PRO A 108 2.32 13.37 9.00
N ALA A 109 2.77 13.48 10.25
CA ALA A 109 1.87 13.36 11.41
C ALA A 109 0.75 14.41 11.41
N GLY A 110 1.04 15.61 10.90
CA GLY A 110 0.07 16.72 10.94
C GLY A 110 -0.15 17.26 12.37
N THR A 111 -1.31 17.87 12.59
CA THR A 111 -1.67 18.50 13.86
C THR A 111 -2.89 17.85 14.50
N GLY A 112 -3.10 18.03 15.79
CA GLY A 112 -4.28 17.55 16.51
C GLY A 112 -4.09 16.26 17.30
N TRP A 113 -2.86 15.73 17.39
CA TRP A 113 -2.54 14.60 18.24
C TRP A 113 -2.70 14.93 19.72
N SER A 114 -3.21 13.99 20.52
CA SER A 114 -3.31 14.10 21.97
C SER A 114 -2.00 13.75 22.70
N MET A 115 -1.03 13.13 21.98
CA MET A 115 0.30 12.75 22.44
C MET A 115 1.31 12.98 21.33
N ASP A 116 2.62 12.90 21.61
CA ASP A 116 3.66 12.99 20.57
C ASP A 116 3.55 11.78 19.61
N PRO A 117 3.35 12.00 18.30
CA PRO A 117 3.23 10.91 17.31
C PRO A 117 4.49 10.05 17.17
N TYR A 118 5.64 10.53 17.63
CA TYR A 118 6.94 9.87 17.56
C TYR A 118 7.56 9.57 18.94
N ASP A 119 6.72 9.55 19.98
CA ASP A 119 7.04 8.99 21.30
C ASP A 119 6.03 7.87 21.61
N ALA A 120 6.27 6.71 21.02
CA ALA A 120 5.33 5.59 21.02
C ALA A 120 5.06 5.10 22.45
N VAL A 121 3.77 5.01 22.79
CA VAL A 121 3.32 4.62 24.12
C VAL A 121 2.28 3.51 24.07
N VAL A 122 2.39 2.54 25.00
CA VAL A 122 1.34 1.54 25.22
C VAL A 122 0.40 2.04 26.29
N LYS A 123 -0.89 2.15 25.96
CA LYS A 123 -1.95 2.53 26.88
C LYS A 123 -3.19 1.69 26.62
N GLU A 124 -3.75 1.09 27.65
CA GLU A 124 -4.98 0.26 27.57
C GLU A 124 -4.88 -0.84 26.50
N GLY A 125 -3.73 -1.51 26.39
CA GLY A 125 -3.50 -2.57 25.41
C GLY A 125 -3.25 -2.10 23.96
N LYS A 126 -3.16 -0.79 23.73
CA LYS A 126 -2.92 -0.16 22.43
C LYS A 126 -1.55 0.47 22.38
N LEU A 127 -0.84 0.24 21.29
CA LEU A 127 0.41 0.93 20.96
C LEU A 127 0.08 2.13 20.05
N TYR A 128 0.27 3.33 20.58
CA TYR A 128 0.00 4.58 19.88
C TYR A 128 1.28 5.13 19.25
N GLY A 129 1.15 5.76 18.09
CA GLY A 129 2.20 6.48 17.36
C GLY A 129 1.94 6.48 15.87
N ARG A 130 2.53 7.41 15.11
CA ARG A 130 2.43 7.45 13.64
C ARG A 130 3.16 6.22 13.04
N GLY A 131 2.46 5.47 12.19
CA GLY A 131 2.95 4.23 11.61
C GLY A 131 2.66 2.99 12.48
N SER A 132 2.00 3.15 13.63
CA SER A 132 1.62 2.01 14.47
C SER A 132 0.55 1.13 13.81
N SER A 133 -0.31 1.70 12.98
CA SER A 133 -1.25 0.97 12.15
C SER A 133 -0.71 0.81 10.74
N ASP A 134 -0.36 1.89 10.09
CA ASP A 134 0.04 2.00 8.69
C ASP A 134 1.52 2.41 8.59
N GLN A 135 2.48 1.43 8.37
CA GLN A 135 2.24 -0.01 8.60
C GLN A 135 3.49 -0.66 9.26
N LYS A 136 4.24 0.09 10.11
CA LYS A 136 5.38 -0.48 10.85
C LYS A 136 4.97 -1.69 11.70
N SER A 137 3.68 -1.78 12.09
CA SER A 137 3.10 -2.96 12.75
C SER A 137 3.21 -4.24 11.92
N GLY A 138 3.08 -4.16 10.61
CA GLY A 138 3.29 -5.28 9.70
C GLY A 138 4.74 -5.77 9.74
N ILE A 139 5.71 -4.84 9.68
CA ILE A 139 7.14 -5.15 9.79
C ILE A 139 7.46 -5.81 11.14
N ILE A 140 6.87 -5.30 12.23
CA ILE A 140 7.04 -5.89 13.56
C ILE A 140 6.52 -7.34 13.54
N SER A 141 5.30 -7.57 13.07
CA SER A 141 4.67 -8.89 13.05
C SER A 141 5.44 -9.90 12.18
N GLN A 142 5.93 -9.49 10.99
CA GLN A 142 6.73 -10.39 10.13
C GLN A 142 8.07 -10.80 10.79
N ILE A 143 8.76 -9.87 11.45
CA ILE A 143 10.02 -10.16 12.16
C ILE A 143 9.76 -11.05 13.38
N PHE A 144 8.73 -10.74 14.18
CA PHE A 144 8.40 -11.52 15.36
C PHE A 144 7.81 -12.90 15.05
N SER A 145 7.23 -13.11 13.85
CA SER A 145 6.85 -14.44 13.37
C SER A 145 8.09 -15.34 13.22
N ILE A 146 9.16 -14.81 12.64
CA ILE A 146 10.45 -15.51 12.51
C ILE A 146 11.08 -15.76 13.88
N TYR A 147 11.04 -14.76 14.76
CA TYR A 147 11.60 -14.88 16.11
C TYR A 147 10.86 -15.93 16.94
N ALA A 148 9.54 -16.01 16.80
CA ALA A 148 8.73 -17.04 17.44
C ALA A 148 9.09 -18.46 16.96
N LEU A 149 9.31 -18.66 15.66
CA LEU A 149 9.77 -19.94 15.10
C LEU A 149 11.11 -20.35 15.74
N LYS A 150 12.07 -19.41 15.80
CA LYS A 150 13.38 -19.65 16.45
C LYS A 150 13.23 -19.99 17.93
N LYS A 151 12.46 -19.22 18.70
CA LYS A 151 12.24 -19.44 20.13
C LYS A 151 11.49 -20.76 20.41
N ALA A 152 10.54 -21.10 19.56
CA ALA A 152 9.83 -22.37 19.62
C ALA A 152 10.71 -23.57 19.18
N GLY A 153 11.93 -23.34 18.68
CA GLY A 153 12.83 -24.39 18.20
C GLY A 153 12.28 -25.12 16.97
N ILE A 154 11.55 -24.41 16.10
CA ILE A 154 10.98 -24.97 14.87
C ILE A 154 11.89 -24.63 13.71
N ASN A 155 12.47 -25.66 13.09
CA ASN A 155 13.31 -25.54 11.91
C ASN A 155 12.45 -25.79 10.67
N LEU A 156 12.46 -24.84 9.73
CA LEU A 156 11.71 -24.94 8.48
C LEU A 156 12.49 -25.73 7.43
N LYS A 157 11.77 -26.40 6.50
CA LYS A 157 12.38 -26.92 5.27
C LYS A 157 12.67 -25.77 4.30
N GLY A 158 11.70 -24.95 4.01
CA GLY A 158 11.86 -23.78 3.13
C GLY A 158 12.37 -22.53 3.88
N THR A 159 12.53 -21.45 3.14
CA THR A 159 13.16 -20.20 3.60
C THR A 159 12.14 -19.08 3.76
N ILE A 160 12.28 -18.25 4.82
CA ILE A 160 11.54 -16.99 4.94
C ILE A 160 12.43 -15.84 4.51
N ILE A 161 11.88 -14.95 3.66
CA ILE A 161 12.48 -13.67 3.30
C ILE A 161 11.59 -12.59 3.92
N SER A 162 12.18 -11.58 4.51
CA SER A 162 11.48 -10.46 5.14
C SER A 162 12.11 -9.17 4.64
N SER A 163 11.34 -8.31 3.98
CA SER A 163 11.81 -7.00 3.55
C SER A 163 11.08 -5.85 4.22
N ALA A 164 11.79 -4.73 4.36
CA ALA A 164 11.24 -3.46 4.75
C ALA A 164 11.60 -2.43 3.68
N THR A 165 10.59 -1.75 3.11
CA THR A 165 10.73 -0.90 1.93
C THR A 165 10.36 0.55 2.24
N PRO A 166 10.94 1.54 1.53
CA PRO A 166 10.53 2.94 1.61
C PRO A 166 9.46 3.28 0.56
N ASP A 167 8.90 4.49 0.67
CA ASP A 167 8.17 5.24 -0.36
C ASP A 167 6.80 4.68 -0.79
N GLU A 168 6.19 3.75 -0.05
CA GLU A 168 4.83 3.29 -0.36
C GLU A 168 3.86 4.48 -0.43
N GLU A 169 3.91 5.38 0.56
CA GLU A 169 3.04 6.55 0.73
C GLU A 169 3.14 7.60 -0.41
N THR A 170 4.12 7.45 -1.27
CA THR A 170 4.28 8.27 -2.49
C THR A 170 4.31 7.44 -3.77
N GLY A 171 3.92 6.17 -3.70
CA GLY A 171 3.71 5.28 -4.84
C GLY A 171 4.54 4.00 -4.84
N GLY A 172 5.64 3.88 -4.05
CA GLY A 172 6.42 2.64 -3.88
C GLY A 172 7.48 2.36 -4.95
N GLU A 173 7.71 3.28 -5.90
CA GLU A 173 8.64 3.05 -7.01
C GLU A 173 10.10 2.82 -6.57
N ALA A 174 10.55 3.50 -5.51
CA ALA A 174 11.90 3.35 -4.96
C ALA A 174 11.97 2.26 -3.86
N GLY A 175 10.82 1.74 -3.43
CA GLY A 175 10.67 0.63 -2.50
C GLY A 175 10.42 -0.70 -3.22
N MET A 176 9.21 -1.24 -3.07
CA MET A 176 8.82 -2.52 -3.67
C MET A 176 8.98 -2.53 -5.19
N GLY A 177 8.62 -1.43 -5.87
CA GLY A 177 8.80 -1.31 -7.32
C GLY A 177 10.25 -1.52 -7.73
N TYR A 178 11.21 -0.94 -6.98
CA TYR A 178 12.63 -1.13 -7.23
C TYR A 178 13.06 -2.58 -7.01
N LEU A 179 12.64 -3.22 -5.90
CA LEU A 179 12.99 -4.62 -5.62
C LEU A 179 12.49 -5.58 -6.71
N VAL A 180 11.26 -5.43 -7.17
CA VAL A 180 10.69 -6.24 -8.26
C VAL A 180 11.46 -6.01 -9.57
N ASN A 181 11.69 -4.75 -9.93
CA ASN A 181 12.39 -4.39 -11.18
C ASN A 181 13.87 -4.83 -11.21
N GLN A 182 14.50 -4.99 -10.04
CA GLN A 182 15.87 -5.52 -9.93
C GLN A 182 15.92 -7.06 -9.78
N GLY A 183 14.76 -7.74 -9.81
CA GLY A 183 14.69 -9.19 -9.72
C GLY A 183 14.91 -9.76 -8.31
N TYR A 184 14.69 -8.96 -7.25
CA TYR A 184 14.73 -9.47 -5.88
C TYR A 184 13.48 -10.27 -5.52
N LEU A 185 12.36 -9.98 -6.20
CA LEU A 185 11.07 -10.61 -5.94
C LEU A 185 10.24 -10.70 -7.22
N ASP A 186 10.04 -11.93 -7.71
CA ASP A 186 9.17 -12.26 -8.84
C ASP A 186 8.81 -13.76 -8.81
N SER A 187 7.93 -14.20 -9.73
CA SER A 187 7.48 -15.60 -9.81
C SER A 187 8.59 -16.62 -10.14
N SER A 188 9.78 -16.19 -10.58
CA SER A 188 10.91 -17.09 -10.88
C SER A 188 11.70 -17.46 -9.62
N ASN A 189 11.72 -16.60 -8.61
CA ASN A 189 12.55 -16.75 -7.42
C ASN A 189 11.76 -16.80 -6.09
N THR A 190 10.47 -16.47 -6.10
CA THR A 190 9.60 -16.43 -4.92
C THR A 190 8.38 -17.31 -5.15
N ASP A 191 8.04 -18.14 -4.15
CA ASP A 191 6.88 -19.03 -4.23
C ASP A 191 5.62 -18.36 -3.65
N TYR A 192 5.76 -17.66 -2.52
CA TYR A 192 4.66 -17.00 -1.81
C TYR A 192 5.07 -15.59 -1.38
N CYS A 193 4.13 -14.65 -1.44
CA CYS A 193 4.36 -13.28 -0.98
C CYS A 193 3.22 -12.79 -0.09
N VAL A 194 3.57 -11.98 0.92
CA VAL A 194 2.62 -11.29 1.79
C VAL A 194 3.06 -9.86 1.95
N ILE A 195 2.23 -8.93 1.48
CA ILE A 195 2.38 -7.51 1.78
C ILE A 195 1.73 -7.28 3.14
N THR A 196 2.49 -6.75 4.11
CA THR A 196 2.06 -6.74 5.50
C THR A 196 1.29 -5.47 5.90
N GLU A 197 0.35 -5.07 5.05
CA GLU A 197 -0.45 -3.84 5.19
C GLU A 197 -1.53 -3.86 6.28
N CYS A 198 -2.01 -2.66 6.64
CA CYS A 198 -3.02 -2.43 7.66
C CYS A 198 -4.45 -2.74 7.18
N LEU A 199 -4.86 -4.00 7.26
CA LEU A 199 -6.18 -4.43 6.79
C LEU A 199 -7.01 -5.21 7.83
N ASP A 200 -6.74 -5.00 9.10
CA ASP A 200 -7.29 -5.72 10.26
C ASP A 200 -6.83 -7.20 10.35
N VAL A 201 -6.50 -7.66 11.55
CA VAL A 201 -5.86 -8.98 11.81
C VAL A 201 -6.71 -10.19 11.40
N ASP A 202 -8.02 -10.01 11.26
CA ASP A 202 -8.99 -11.05 10.93
C ASP A 202 -9.39 -11.10 9.45
N LYS A 203 -8.65 -10.40 8.59
CA LYS A 203 -8.95 -10.35 7.15
C LYS A 203 -7.76 -10.82 6.30
N VAL A 204 -8.08 -11.47 5.20
CA VAL A 204 -7.14 -11.77 4.12
C VAL A 204 -7.54 -10.94 2.92
N CYS A 205 -6.67 -10.03 2.50
CA CYS A 205 -6.94 -9.18 1.37
C CYS A 205 -6.32 -9.76 0.10
N ILE A 206 -7.14 -9.91 -0.94
CA ILE A 206 -6.77 -10.55 -2.20
C ILE A 206 -6.59 -9.56 -3.34
N GLY A 207 -6.55 -8.26 -3.04
CA GLY A 207 -6.35 -7.23 -4.06
C GLY A 207 -6.77 -5.84 -3.62
N HIS A 208 -6.68 -4.91 -4.54
CA HIS A 208 -7.03 -3.51 -4.29
C HIS A 208 -7.67 -2.85 -5.50
N ARG A 209 -8.32 -1.71 -5.27
CA ARG A 209 -8.86 -0.86 -6.34
C ARG A 209 -7.72 -0.23 -7.14
N GLY A 210 -8.03 0.08 -8.42
CA GLY A 210 -7.16 0.90 -9.25
C GLY A 210 -7.29 2.39 -8.93
N THR A 211 -6.30 3.15 -9.36
CA THR A 211 -6.23 4.60 -9.20
C THR A 211 -5.81 5.24 -10.51
N TYR A 212 -6.59 6.20 -10.98
CA TYR A 212 -6.23 7.04 -12.11
C TYR A 212 -6.37 8.51 -11.71
N TRP A 213 -5.23 9.17 -11.45
CA TRP A 213 -5.16 10.61 -11.21
C TRP A 213 -4.72 11.31 -12.47
N PHE A 214 -5.48 12.28 -12.88
CA PHE A 214 -5.20 13.01 -14.11
C PHE A 214 -5.69 14.46 -14.02
N GLU A 215 -5.19 15.27 -14.93
CA GLU A 215 -5.61 16.64 -15.14
C GLU A 215 -6.10 16.82 -16.56
N ILE A 216 -7.14 17.64 -16.72
CA ILE A 216 -7.55 18.18 -18.01
C ILE A 216 -7.29 19.67 -17.98
N THR A 217 -6.57 20.17 -18.99
CA THR A 217 -6.35 21.60 -19.20
C THR A 217 -7.05 22.01 -20.48
N THR A 218 -7.96 22.98 -20.40
CA THR A 218 -8.56 23.62 -21.58
C THR A 218 -7.86 24.92 -21.88
N LYS A 219 -7.72 25.23 -23.16
CA LYS A 219 -7.14 26.45 -23.67
C LYS A 219 -8.24 27.39 -24.16
N GLY A 220 -7.92 28.67 -24.20
CA GLY A 220 -8.77 29.73 -24.71
C GLY A 220 -7.93 30.93 -25.16
N VAL A 221 -8.57 32.06 -25.39
CA VAL A 221 -7.94 33.31 -25.81
C VAL A 221 -8.26 34.41 -24.82
N GLN A 222 -7.23 34.98 -24.21
CA GLN A 222 -7.39 36.06 -23.25
C GLN A 222 -7.92 37.32 -23.90
N SER A 223 -8.89 37.99 -23.25
CA SER A 223 -9.40 39.28 -23.65
C SER A 223 -9.84 40.12 -22.44
N HIS A 224 -10.17 41.40 -22.70
CA HIS A 224 -10.74 42.24 -21.63
C HIS A 224 -12.18 41.83 -21.35
N GLY A 225 -12.55 41.73 -20.08
CA GLY A 225 -13.88 41.26 -19.65
C GLY A 225 -15.06 42.03 -20.19
N SER A 226 -14.87 43.30 -20.65
CA SER A 226 -15.91 44.09 -21.36
C SER A 226 -16.00 43.79 -22.84
N MET A 227 -15.11 43.00 -23.41
CA MET A 227 -15.04 42.59 -24.82
C MET A 227 -14.91 41.06 -24.95
N PRO A 228 -15.86 40.29 -24.41
CA PRO A 228 -15.74 38.82 -24.34
C PRO A 228 -15.74 38.17 -25.73
N SER A 229 -16.30 38.82 -26.75
CA SER A 229 -16.32 38.35 -28.12
C SER A 229 -14.96 38.35 -28.83
N GLU A 230 -13.95 39.02 -28.24
CA GLU A 230 -12.55 39.02 -28.73
C GLU A 230 -11.70 37.94 -28.10
N GLY A 231 -12.27 37.19 -27.15
CA GLY A 231 -11.61 36.11 -26.43
C GLY A 231 -12.34 34.77 -26.61
N ASP A 232 -11.73 33.76 -26.04
CA ASP A 232 -12.30 32.42 -25.83
C ASP A 232 -12.10 32.01 -24.38
N ASN A 233 -13.18 31.77 -23.66
CA ASN A 233 -13.14 31.56 -22.21
C ASN A 233 -12.80 30.10 -21.84
N ALA A 234 -11.57 29.85 -21.39
CA ALA A 234 -11.14 28.52 -21.00
C ALA A 234 -11.98 27.88 -19.87
N ILE A 235 -12.62 28.69 -19.00
CA ILE A 235 -13.54 28.17 -17.96
C ILE A 235 -14.84 27.64 -18.63
N ASP A 236 -15.38 28.36 -19.62
CA ASP A 236 -16.56 27.87 -20.33
C ASP A 236 -16.23 26.62 -21.16
N ASN A 237 -15.01 26.53 -21.71
CA ASN A 237 -14.50 25.38 -22.40
C ASN A 237 -14.39 24.15 -21.42
N MET A 238 -13.89 24.36 -20.19
CA MET A 238 -13.83 23.31 -19.16
C MET A 238 -15.24 22.87 -18.74
N ARG A 239 -16.18 23.80 -18.60
CA ARG A 239 -17.56 23.45 -18.24
C ARG A 239 -18.18 22.48 -19.26
N MET A 240 -17.93 22.65 -20.57
CA MET A 240 -18.43 21.71 -21.59
C MET A 240 -17.90 20.28 -21.38
N ILE A 241 -16.61 20.13 -20.98
CA ILE A 241 -16.05 18.80 -20.62
C ILE A 241 -16.73 18.24 -19.37
N LEU A 242 -16.86 19.04 -18.31
CA LEU A 242 -17.49 18.61 -17.06
C LEU A 242 -18.95 18.19 -17.28
N ASP A 243 -19.72 18.94 -18.06
CA ASP A 243 -21.11 18.61 -18.44
C ASP A 243 -21.17 17.25 -19.16
N LYS A 244 -20.24 16.98 -20.10
CA LYS A 244 -20.16 15.70 -20.81
C LYS A 244 -19.70 14.55 -19.91
N ILE A 245 -18.79 14.78 -18.94
CA ILE A 245 -18.41 13.79 -17.94
C ILE A 245 -19.65 13.41 -17.11
N ASP A 246 -20.44 14.39 -16.67
CA ASP A 246 -21.65 14.15 -15.90
C ASP A 246 -22.72 13.40 -16.72
N GLU A 247 -22.85 13.70 -18.01
CA GLU A 247 -23.78 13.03 -18.93
C GLU A 247 -23.36 11.59 -19.27
N LYS A 248 -22.07 11.37 -19.58
CA LYS A 248 -21.59 10.13 -20.22
C LYS A 248 -20.89 9.17 -19.29
N ILE A 249 -20.09 9.70 -18.34
CA ILE A 249 -19.23 8.86 -17.47
C ILE A 249 -19.93 8.55 -16.15
N ARG A 250 -20.48 9.54 -15.44
CA ARG A 250 -21.09 9.30 -14.12
C ARG A 250 -22.15 8.20 -14.10
N PRO A 251 -23.04 8.04 -15.10
CA PRO A 251 -23.98 6.92 -15.11
C PRO A 251 -23.31 5.54 -15.15
N GLN A 252 -22.09 5.43 -15.69
CA GLN A 252 -21.34 4.19 -15.75
C GLN A 252 -20.68 3.83 -14.40
N LEU A 253 -20.65 4.77 -13.44
CA LEU A 253 -20.01 4.55 -12.12
C LEU A 253 -20.91 3.79 -11.14
N GLU A 254 -22.18 3.54 -11.49
CA GLU A 254 -23.15 2.86 -10.62
C GLU A 254 -22.97 1.33 -10.52
N VAL A 255 -22.02 0.78 -11.28
CA VAL A 255 -21.70 -0.65 -11.22
C VAL A 255 -21.11 -1.00 -9.86
N VAL A 256 -21.69 -2.02 -9.21
CA VAL A 256 -21.19 -2.56 -7.94
C VAL A 256 -20.28 -3.74 -8.22
N SER A 257 -19.07 -3.69 -7.70
CA SER A 257 -18.10 -4.79 -7.81
C SER A 257 -18.63 -6.07 -7.15
N LYS A 258 -18.35 -7.22 -7.75
CA LYS A 258 -18.60 -8.54 -7.14
C LYS A 258 -17.66 -8.86 -5.98
N TYR A 259 -16.52 -8.18 -5.90
CA TYR A 259 -15.51 -8.40 -4.87
C TYR A 259 -15.84 -7.70 -3.55
N PRO A 260 -15.38 -8.22 -2.40
CA PRO A 260 -15.68 -7.71 -1.07
C PRO A 260 -14.80 -6.51 -0.69
N ILE A 261 -14.87 -5.42 -1.48
CA ILE A 261 -14.13 -4.19 -1.19
C ILE A 261 -14.65 -3.58 0.12
N GLN A 262 -13.76 -3.22 1.02
CA GLN A 262 -14.09 -2.61 2.30
C GLN A 262 -13.55 -1.18 2.39
N PRO A 263 -14.32 -0.22 2.93
CA PRO A 263 -15.71 -0.37 3.40
C PRO A 263 -16.73 -0.52 2.23
N GLU A 264 -17.91 -1.05 2.49
CA GLU A 264 -18.94 -1.44 1.51
C GLU A 264 -19.24 -0.36 0.46
N GLN A 265 -19.26 0.92 0.84
CA GLN A 265 -19.46 2.04 -0.10
C GLN A 265 -18.37 2.13 -1.18
N CYS A 266 -17.21 1.53 -0.96
CA CYS A 266 -16.10 1.50 -1.91
C CYS A 266 -16.25 0.44 -3.00
N ARG A 267 -17.31 -0.39 -2.95
CA ARG A 267 -17.62 -1.38 -4.01
C ARG A 267 -18.09 -0.75 -5.33
N LYS A 268 -18.26 0.56 -5.37
CA LYS A 268 -18.49 1.30 -6.61
C LYS A 268 -17.24 2.05 -7.03
N THR A 269 -17.06 2.22 -8.33
CA THR A 269 -16.07 3.13 -8.85
C THR A 269 -16.45 4.58 -8.51
N THR A 270 -15.46 5.44 -8.30
CA THR A 270 -15.70 6.86 -7.96
C THR A 270 -14.82 7.77 -8.78
N LEU A 271 -15.40 8.83 -9.35
CA LEU A 271 -14.69 9.90 -10.05
C LEU A 271 -14.96 11.23 -9.34
N SER A 272 -13.93 11.77 -8.71
CA SER A 272 -14.01 13.04 -7.99
C SER A 272 -13.23 14.13 -8.70
N THR A 273 -13.85 15.29 -8.88
CA THR A 273 -13.14 16.52 -9.24
C THR A 273 -12.50 17.08 -7.97
N THR A 274 -11.17 17.22 -7.93
CA THR A 274 -10.45 17.53 -6.69
C THR A 274 -9.90 18.94 -6.63
N THR A 275 -9.41 19.48 -7.76
CA THR A 275 -8.95 20.86 -7.85
C THR A 275 -9.42 21.53 -9.12
N ILE A 276 -9.53 22.85 -9.08
CA ILE A 276 -9.76 23.70 -10.26
C ILE A 276 -8.90 24.97 -10.14
N GLN A 277 -8.18 25.30 -11.20
CA GLN A 277 -7.33 26.48 -11.27
C GLN A 277 -7.59 27.21 -12.60
N ALA A 278 -8.02 28.48 -12.52
CA ALA A 278 -8.29 29.31 -13.69
C ALA A 278 -8.31 30.79 -13.35
N GLY A 279 -7.97 31.62 -14.36
CA GLY A 279 -8.08 33.08 -14.28
C GLY A 279 -7.10 33.75 -13.31
N SER A 280 -6.88 35.05 -13.48
CA SER A 280 -5.99 35.86 -12.63
C SER A 280 -6.65 37.14 -12.13
N LYS A 281 -7.66 37.67 -12.83
CA LYS A 281 -8.39 38.90 -12.51
C LYS A 281 -9.83 38.80 -12.95
N VAL A 282 -10.75 39.43 -12.19
CA VAL A 282 -12.19 39.44 -12.47
C VAL A 282 -12.54 40.04 -13.85
N ASN A 283 -11.78 41.04 -14.32
CA ASN A 283 -12.04 41.72 -15.57
C ASN A 283 -11.23 41.19 -16.77
N THR A 284 -10.80 39.94 -16.73
CA THR A 284 -10.02 39.29 -17.78
C THR A 284 -10.60 37.92 -18.13
N ILE A 285 -10.93 37.68 -19.38
CA ILE A 285 -11.33 36.36 -19.91
C ILE A 285 -10.11 35.41 -19.76
N PRO A 286 -10.21 34.27 -19.09
CA PRO A 286 -9.08 33.38 -18.90
C PRO A 286 -8.76 32.59 -20.15
N ASN A 287 -7.47 32.42 -20.41
CA ASN A 287 -6.95 31.62 -21.53
C ASN A 287 -6.56 30.18 -21.14
N GLU A 288 -6.68 29.83 -19.87
CA GLU A 288 -6.38 28.49 -19.37
C GLU A 288 -7.24 28.15 -18.16
N CYS A 289 -7.72 26.89 -18.12
CA CYS A 289 -8.39 26.29 -16.97
C CYS A 289 -7.92 24.84 -16.82
N THR A 290 -7.40 24.49 -15.65
CA THR A 290 -6.96 23.14 -15.31
C THR A 290 -7.81 22.56 -14.19
N VAL A 291 -8.27 21.33 -14.37
CA VAL A 291 -9.05 20.57 -13.38
C VAL A 291 -8.36 19.23 -13.14
N SER A 292 -8.17 18.88 -11.87
CA SER A 292 -7.61 17.59 -11.47
C SER A 292 -8.72 16.63 -11.01
N PHE A 293 -8.51 15.34 -11.27
CA PHE A 293 -9.45 14.27 -10.99
C PHE A 293 -8.78 13.12 -10.24
N ASP A 294 -9.54 12.52 -9.30
CA ASP A 294 -9.25 11.23 -8.67
C ASP A 294 -10.31 10.22 -9.10
N TRP A 295 -9.89 9.25 -9.92
CA TRP A 295 -10.75 8.14 -10.35
C TRP A 295 -10.31 6.84 -9.70
N ARG A 296 -11.17 6.26 -8.85
CA ARG A 296 -10.94 4.97 -8.21
C ARG A 296 -11.70 3.87 -8.95
N LEU A 297 -10.96 2.93 -9.51
CA LEU A 297 -11.47 1.87 -10.38
C LEU A 297 -11.72 0.58 -9.60
N ILE A 298 -12.85 -0.07 -9.84
CA ILE A 298 -13.11 -1.41 -9.31
C ILE A 298 -12.38 -2.48 -10.16
N PRO A 299 -12.16 -3.71 -9.65
CA PRO A 299 -11.40 -4.74 -10.37
C PRO A 299 -11.94 -5.11 -11.75
N GLU A 300 -13.21 -4.85 -12.03
CA GLU A 300 -13.84 -5.08 -13.32
C GLU A 300 -13.51 -4.01 -14.39
N GLN A 301 -12.73 -2.98 -14.03
CA GLN A 301 -12.35 -1.86 -14.90
C GLN A 301 -10.82 -1.76 -14.99
N SER A 302 -10.31 -1.16 -16.07
CA SER A 302 -8.90 -0.88 -16.25
C SER A 302 -8.62 0.61 -16.37
N VAL A 303 -7.37 1.00 -16.11
CA VAL A 303 -6.90 2.38 -16.36
C VAL A 303 -7.04 2.74 -17.84
N ASP A 304 -6.77 1.82 -18.76
CA ASP A 304 -6.88 2.08 -20.19
C ASP A 304 -8.33 2.32 -20.60
N TRP A 305 -9.28 1.58 -20.02
CA TRP A 305 -10.71 1.87 -20.20
C TRP A 305 -11.05 3.28 -19.72
N ALA A 306 -10.59 3.67 -18.53
CA ALA A 306 -10.85 4.99 -17.97
C ALA A 306 -10.26 6.12 -18.83
N LYS A 307 -9.01 5.96 -19.30
CA LYS A 307 -8.37 6.90 -20.23
C LYS A 307 -9.16 7.07 -21.53
N GLU A 308 -9.66 5.97 -22.09
CA GLU A 308 -10.44 6.02 -23.33
C GLU A 308 -11.79 6.75 -23.10
N GLN A 309 -12.47 6.53 -21.95
CA GLN A 309 -13.72 7.27 -21.64
C GLN A 309 -13.47 8.78 -21.58
N ILE A 310 -12.42 9.24 -20.93
CA ILE A 310 -12.07 10.67 -20.86
C ILE A 310 -11.72 11.23 -22.25
N LYS A 311 -10.92 10.48 -23.00
CA LYS A 311 -10.55 10.87 -24.37
C LYS A 311 -11.78 11.02 -25.27
N LEU A 312 -12.71 10.06 -25.23
CA LEU A 312 -13.95 10.11 -26.01
C LEU A 312 -14.78 11.36 -25.67
N VAL A 313 -14.91 11.68 -24.38
CA VAL A 313 -15.62 12.91 -23.95
C VAL A 313 -14.94 14.16 -24.50
N CYS A 314 -13.63 14.27 -24.37
CA CYS A 314 -12.90 15.44 -24.86
C CYS A 314 -12.95 15.59 -26.39
N GLU A 315 -12.84 14.50 -27.13
CA GLU A 315 -12.93 14.50 -28.59
C GLU A 315 -14.37 14.84 -29.07
N GLU A 316 -15.41 14.41 -28.35
CA GLU A 316 -16.79 14.80 -28.67
C GLU A 316 -16.97 16.31 -28.51
N VAL A 317 -16.54 16.90 -27.37
CA VAL A 317 -16.58 18.37 -27.17
C VAL A 317 -15.81 19.09 -28.26
N LYS A 318 -14.63 18.60 -28.65
CA LYS A 318 -13.82 19.18 -29.72
C LYS A 318 -14.50 19.12 -31.07
N SER A 319 -15.19 18.02 -31.37
CA SER A 319 -15.91 17.86 -32.64
C SER A 319 -17.11 18.80 -32.76
N GLU A 320 -17.77 19.11 -31.65
CA GLU A 320 -18.90 20.04 -31.57
C GLU A 320 -18.47 21.52 -31.57
N ASN A 321 -17.22 21.81 -31.21
CA ASN A 321 -16.71 23.18 -31.02
C ASN A 321 -15.40 23.40 -31.79
N PRO A 322 -15.46 23.87 -33.08
CA PRO A 322 -14.27 24.14 -33.86
C PRO A 322 -13.34 25.16 -33.18
N GLY A 323 -12.07 24.83 -33.04
CA GLY A 323 -11.06 25.65 -32.35
C GLY A 323 -10.85 25.31 -30.87
N PHE A 324 -11.67 24.42 -30.30
CA PHE A 324 -11.48 23.94 -28.94
C PHE A 324 -10.19 23.15 -28.81
N GLU A 325 -9.37 23.53 -27.79
CA GLU A 325 -8.10 22.87 -27.50
C GLU A 325 -8.08 22.37 -26.04
N TYR A 326 -7.58 21.16 -25.84
CA TYR A 326 -7.40 20.57 -24.54
C TYR A 326 -6.11 19.73 -24.46
N ASN A 327 -5.66 19.48 -23.25
CA ASN A 327 -4.60 18.51 -22.95
C ASN A 327 -5.01 17.64 -21.76
N ILE A 328 -4.67 16.35 -21.80
CA ILE A 328 -4.83 15.42 -20.67
C ILE A 328 -3.44 15.04 -20.18
N ASN A 329 -3.18 15.26 -18.91
CA ASN A 329 -1.95 14.88 -18.22
C ASN A 329 -2.25 13.78 -17.20
N THR A 330 -1.59 12.63 -17.31
CA THR A 330 -1.67 11.56 -16.30
C THR A 330 -0.68 11.84 -15.16
N ILE A 331 -1.20 11.90 -13.94
CA ILE A 331 -0.39 12.08 -12.72
C ILE A 331 -0.01 10.71 -12.15
N LEU A 332 -1.00 9.80 -12.03
CA LEU A 332 -0.83 8.44 -11.51
C LEU A 332 -1.77 7.49 -12.24
N ALA A 333 -1.29 6.31 -12.58
CA ALA A 333 -2.06 5.27 -13.24
C ALA A 333 -1.67 3.91 -12.65
N VAL A 334 -2.56 3.32 -11.86
CA VAL A 334 -2.40 2.01 -11.22
C VAL A 334 -3.63 1.18 -11.53
N ASP A 335 -3.48 0.09 -12.25
CA ASP A 335 -4.58 -0.84 -12.48
C ASP A 335 -5.04 -1.52 -11.18
N PRO A 336 -6.32 -1.91 -11.07
CA PRO A 336 -6.74 -2.78 -10.00
C PRO A 336 -5.90 -4.05 -9.98
N THR A 337 -5.62 -4.53 -8.79
CA THR A 337 -4.91 -5.80 -8.58
C THR A 337 -5.86 -6.79 -7.94
N ILE A 338 -5.86 -8.03 -8.39
CA ILE A 338 -6.64 -9.13 -7.84
C ILE A 338 -5.91 -10.46 -8.04
N VAL A 339 -5.88 -11.28 -7.00
CA VAL A 339 -5.37 -12.67 -7.07
C VAL A 339 -6.52 -13.66 -6.83
N PRO A 340 -6.38 -14.92 -7.27
CA PRO A 340 -7.38 -15.95 -6.96
C PRO A 340 -7.53 -16.15 -5.45
N ASP A 341 -8.76 -16.42 -5.01
CA ASP A 341 -9.12 -16.59 -3.60
C ASP A 341 -8.91 -18.02 -3.06
N ASP A 342 -8.43 -18.93 -3.89
CA ASP A 342 -8.17 -20.34 -3.59
C ASP A 342 -6.69 -20.74 -3.68
N THR A 343 -5.79 -19.76 -3.63
CA THR A 343 -4.33 -20.02 -3.67
C THR A 343 -3.82 -20.65 -2.36
N ASP A 344 -2.64 -21.30 -2.42
CA ASP A 344 -2.05 -21.92 -1.23
C ASP A 344 -1.78 -20.92 -0.11
N VAL A 345 -1.29 -19.71 -0.47
CA VAL A 345 -1.03 -18.66 0.53
C VAL A 345 -2.33 -18.17 1.17
N VAL A 346 -3.39 -17.99 0.40
CA VAL A 346 -4.73 -17.65 0.91
C VAL A 346 -5.21 -18.70 1.91
N ASN A 347 -5.22 -19.96 1.49
CA ASN A 347 -5.69 -21.08 2.32
C ASN A 347 -4.88 -21.23 3.61
N ALA A 348 -3.56 -21.06 3.55
CA ALA A 348 -2.68 -21.12 4.72
C ALA A 348 -3.03 -20.03 5.75
N PHE A 349 -3.29 -18.80 5.29
CA PHE A 349 -3.64 -17.67 6.18
C PHE A 349 -5.05 -17.79 6.74
N LEU A 350 -6.03 -18.18 5.93
CA LEU A 350 -7.41 -18.42 6.40
C LEU A 350 -7.43 -19.49 7.51
N GLU A 351 -6.75 -20.61 7.30
CA GLU A 351 -6.73 -21.70 8.28
C GLU A 351 -5.93 -21.31 9.54
N SER A 352 -4.79 -20.67 9.39
CA SER A 352 -3.97 -20.22 10.53
C SER A 352 -4.68 -19.15 11.36
N GLY A 353 -5.33 -18.19 10.69
CA GLY A 353 -6.11 -17.15 11.34
C GLY A 353 -7.30 -17.71 12.11
N LYS A 354 -8.08 -18.59 11.48
CA LYS A 354 -9.18 -19.29 12.17
C LYS A 354 -8.70 -20.01 13.43
N ASN A 355 -7.54 -20.67 13.37
CA ASN A 355 -7.01 -21.41 14.51
C ASN A 355 -6.49 -20.51 15.64
N ILE A 356 -5.99 -19.31 15.35
CA ILE A 356 -5.46 -18.36 16.36
C ILE A 356 -6.59 -17.52 16.95
N LEU A 357 -7.49 -17.00 16.07
CA LEU A 357 -8.53 -16.05 16.47
C LEU A 357 -9.83 -16.72 16.96
N ASP A 358 -9.93 -18.05 16.81
CA ASP A 358 -11.12 -18.84 17.10
C ASP A 358 -12.39 -18.31 16.40
N LYS A 359 -12.22 -17.79 15.19
CA LYS A 359 -13.28 -17.30 14.29
C LYS A 359 -12.90 -17.45 12.83
N GLU A 360 -13.90 -17.47 11.94
CA GLU A 360 -13.62 -17.44 10.50
C GLU A 360 -12.93 -16.12 10.10
N MET A 361 -11.97 -16.23 9.20
CA MET A 361 -11.35 -15.08 8.57
C MET A 361 -12.23 -14.53 7.45
N GLU A 362 -12.21 -13.23 7.24
CA GLU A 362 -12.96 -12.58 6.17
C GLU A 362 -12.05 -12.28 4.98
N PHE A 363 -12.61 -12.40 3.76
CA PHE A 363 -11.98 -11.83 2.58
C PHE A 363 -12.22 -10.33 2.51
N SER A 364 -11.22 -9.59 2.04
CA SER A 364 -11.37 -8.17 1.73
C SER A 364 -10.63 -7.79 0.46
N LEU A 365 -10.98 -6.62 -0.09
CA LEU A 365 -10.15 -5.87 -1.02
C LEU A 365 -9.90 -4.47 -0.44
N SER A 366 -8.68 -3.98 -0.61
CA SER A 366 -8.32 -2.64 -0.20
C SER A 366 -9.03 -1.58 -1.07
N PRO A 367 -9.56 -0.52 -0.46
CA PRO A 367 -10.16 0.60 -1.20
C PRO A 367 -9.12 1.51 -1.85
N GLY A 368 -7.87 1.46 -1.38
CA GLY A 368 -6.69 2.10 -1.96
C GLY A 368 -5.80 1.11 -2.68
N ASN A 369 -4.76 1.57 -3.32
CA ASN A 369 -3.70 0.71 -3.83
C ASN A 369 -2.57 0.58 -2.80
N ASP A 370 -1.85 -0.52 -2.84
CA ASP A 370 -0.69 -0.81 -2.01
C ASP A 370 0.43 -1.48 -2.85
N ASP A 371 1.51 -1.91 -2.21
CA ASP A 371 2.68 -2.49 -2.87
C ASP A 371 2.41 -3.85 -3.56
N GLN A 372 1.26 -4.50 -3.32
CA GLN A 372 0.85 -5.72 -4.03
C GLN A 372 0.83 -5.51 -5.56
N LYS A 373 0.53 -4.29 -6.03
CA LYS A 373 0.54 -3.93 -7.46
C LYS A 373 1.84 -4.28 -8.18
N TYR A 374 2.98 -4.11 -7.50
CA TYR A 374 4.28 -4.45 -8.10
C TYR A 374 4.49 -5.96 -8.17
N VAL A 375 4.21 -6.65 -7.10
CA VAL A 375 4.42 -8.09 -6.97
C VAL A 375 3.54 -8.87 -7.95
N VAL A 376 2.26 -8.53 -8.02
CA VAL A 376 1.29 -9.21 -8.88
C VAL A 376 1.43 -8.77 -10.33
N ASN A 377 1.40 -7.46 -10.61
CA ASN A 377 1.30 -6.98 -11.98
C ASN A 377 2.65 -6.95 -12.72
N GLN A 378 3.76 -6.73 -12.00
CA GLN A 378 5.11 -6.69 -12.59
C GLN A 378 5.92 -7.97 -12.30
N GLY A 379 5.81 -8.50 -11.07
CA GLY A 379 6.45 -9.75 -10.66
C GLY A 379 5.73 -11.02 -11.13
N ASN A 380 4.52 -10.90 -11.71
CA ASN A 380 3.68 -12.01 -12.20
C ASN A 380 3.41 -13.09 -11.14
N MET A 381 3.04 -12.66 -9.92
CA MET A 381 2.82 -13.56 -8.78
C MET A 381 1.35 -13.60 -8.35
N ASP A 382 0.67 -14.71 -8.62
CA ASP A 382 -0.69 -14.96 -8.13
C ASP A 382 -0.72 -15.43 -6.65
N GLN A 383 0.39 -15.97 -6.14
CA GLN A 383 0.55 -16.39 -4.74
C GLN A 383 0.94 -15.21 -3.84
N CYS A 384 0.19 -14.10 -3.94
CA CYS A 384 0.47 -12.87 -3.18
C CYS A 384 -0.81 -12.35 -2.52
N ILE A 385 -0.78 -12.19 -1.21
CA ILE A 385 -1.88 -11.60 -0.43
C ILE A 385 -1.42 -10.34 0.30
N VAL A 386 -2.39 -9.59 0.81
CA VAL A 386 -2.14 -8.53 1.78
C VAL A 386 -2.69 -8.97 3.13
N TYR A 387 -1.87 -8.86 4.18
CA TYR A 387 -2.24 -9.28 5.53
C TYR A 387 -1.39 -8.58 6.59
N GLY A 388 -2.00 -7.92 7.56
CA GLY A 388 -1.29 -7.29 8.69
C GLY A 388 -2.23 -6.87 9.82
N PRO A 389 -1.68 -6.51 11.00
CA PRO A 389 -2.44 -6.30 12.23
C PRO A 389 -3.13 -4.94 12.32
N GLY A 390 -2.66 -3.94 11.57
CA GLY A 390 -3.13 -2.56 11.71
C GLY A 390 -4.59 -2.38 11.31
N PRO A 391 -5.39 -1.67 12.10
CA PRO A 391 -6.77 -1.38 11.74
C PRO A 391 -6.84 -0.30 10.65
N LEU A 392 -7.30 -0.66 9.44
CA LEU A 392 -7.39 0.26 8.29
C LEU A 392 -8.08 1.60 8.63
N ARG A 393 -9.07 1.57 9.53
CA ARG A 393 -9.78 2.78 9.96
C ARG A 393 -8.88 3.82 10.68
N MET A 394 -7.68 3.41 11.15
CA MET A 394 -6.72 4.28 11.84
C MET A 394 -5.63 4.84 10.91
N ALA A 395 -5.48 4.29 9.70
CA ALA A 395 -4.52 4.78 8.72
C ALA A 395 -4.67 6.30 8.50
N HIS A 396 -3.54 7.02 8.53
CA HIS A 396 -3.43 8.48 8.32
C HIS A 396 -4.16 9.37 9.34
N LYS A 397 -4.73 8.81 10.40
CA LYS A 397 -5.43 9.59 11.44
C LYS A 397 -4.50 10.05 12.56
N VAL A 398 -4.95 11.06 13.30
CA VAL A 398 -4.35 11.44 14.59
C VAL A 398 -4.67 10.35 15.63
N ASP A 399 -3.81 10.23 16.63
CA ASP A 399 -3.90 9.20 17.66
C ASP A 399 -4.00 7.78 17.06
N GLU A 400 -3.27 7.55 15.98
CA GLU A 400 -3.11 6.26 15.33
C GLU A 400 -2.61 5.21 16.32
N TYR A 401 -3.19 4.01 16.25
CA TYR A 401 -2.84 2.89 17.13
C TYR A 401 -3.00 1.53 16.47
N VAL A 402 -2.34 0.53 17.05
CA VAL A 402 -2.59 -0.89 16.85
C VAL A 402 -2.82 -1.56 18.21
N GLU A 403 -3.71 -2.55 18.28
CA GLU A 403 -3.85 -3.38 19.49
C GLU A 403 -2.60 -4.26 19.64
N VAL A 404 -2.02 -4.31 20.84
CA VAL A 404 -0.84 -5.17 21.10
C VAL A 404 -1.18 -6.64 20.87
N GLU A 405 -2.42 -7.04 21.18
CA GLU A 405 -2.88 -8.40 20.95
C GLU A 405 -2.97 -8.73 19.43
N ASP A 406 -3.33 -7.76 18.59
CA ASP A 406 -3.38 -7.95 17.14
C ASP A 406 -1.97 -8.11 16.55
N LEU A 407 -0.96 -7.37 17.08
CA LEU A 407 0.45 -7.58 16.72
C LEU A 407 0.89 -9.02 17.02
N LYS A 408 0.58 -9.53 18.23
CA LYS A 408 0.92 -10.89 18.64
C LYS A 408 0.17 -11.93 17.80
N ASN A 409 -1.12 -11.74 17.58
CA ASN A 409 -1.92 -12.66 16.79
C ASN A 409 -1.45 -12.71 15.33
N SER A 410 -1.12 -11.57 14.74
CA SER A 410 -0.55 -11.51 13.39
C SER A 410 0.77 -12.27 13.30
N ALA A 411 1.69 -12.09 14.27
CA ALA A 411 2.94 -12.84 14.32
C ALA A 411 2.71 -14.36 14.44
N LYS A 412 1.76 -14.80 15.27
CA LYS A 412 1.36 -16.21 15.39
C LYS A 412 0.82 -16.77 14.07
N ILE A 413 -0.06 -16.02 13.40
CA ILE A 413 -0.68 -16.41 12.13
C ILE A 413 0.36 -16.50 11.02
N MET A 414 1.25 -15.51 10.88
CA MET A 414 2.34 -15.53 9.91
C MET A 414 3.29 -16.72 10.14
N ALA A 415 3.65 -17.01 11.40
CA ALA A 415 4.49 -18.16 11.74
C ALA A 415 3.84 -19.50 11.38
N LEU A 416 2.56 -19.70 11.72
CA LEU A 416 1.83 -20.93 11.39
C LEU A 416 1.60 -21.10 9.89
N SER A 417 1.30 -20.01 9.17
CA SER A 417 1.17 -20.02 7.72
C SER A 417 2.50 -20.37 7.03
N SER A 418 3.60 -19.81 7.54
CA SER A 418 4.94 -20.17 7.05
C SER A 418 5.23 -21.67 7.25
N ILE A 419 4.86 -22.24 8.38
CA ILE A 419 5.02 -23.69 8.62
C ILE A 419 4.22 -24.52 7.61
N LYS A 420 2.98 -24.13 7.31
CA LYS A 420 2.13 -24.84 6.35
C LYS A 420 2.69 -24.80 4.95
N LEU A 421 3.19 -23.63 4.51
CA LEU A 421 3.69 -23.42 3.16
C LEU A 421 5.10 -23.97 2.95
N LEU A 422 5.95 -23.88 3.96
CA LEU A 422 7.37 -24.23 3.84
C LEU A 422 7.72 -25.63 4.36
N GLY A 423 6.89 -26.19 5.23
CA GLY A 423 7.14 -27.46 5.91
C GLY A 423 8.15 -27.36 7.06
N ILE A 424 8.16 -28.36 7.93
CA ILE A 424 9.09 -28.50 9.06
C ILE A 424 10.15 -29.53 8.73
N LYS A 425 11.39 -29.25 9.08
CA LYS A 425 12.48 -30.23 9.05
C LYS A 425 12.22 -31.33 10.09
N GLU A 426 12.27 -32.58 9.65
CA GLU A 426 12.13 -33.77 10.50
C GLU A 426 13.32 -33.97 11.44
#